data_8f443e2f87c0cf46c18d3041a5ff17d3
#
_entry.id   8f443e2f87c0cf46c18d3041a5ff17d3
#
_cell.length_a   1.000
_cell.length_b   1.000
_cell.length_c   1.000
_cell.angle_alpha   90.00
_cell.angle_beta   90.00
_cell.angle_gamma   90.00
#
_symmetry.space_group_name_H-M   'P 1'
#
loop_
_entity.id
_entity.type
_entity.pdbx_description
1 polymer ?
#
loop_
_entity_poly.entity_id
_entity_poly.type
_entity_poly.pdbx_seq_one_letter_code
_entity_poly.pdbx_strand_id
1 'polypeptide(L)'
;MSQFPGITLSPGGAPAPSSEPTGTSELEDTVHDAIIIGSGPAGLTAAIYAARAALEPLLIEGVTDGGPTGGQLTLTTDVENFPGFPDGVMGPELIQSMRDQAARFGTRFVTEDVTSVELTGTVKTLTTGSGLTLRTRSLIIATGAKPRRLEVPGEDELWGAGVSACATCDGFFFRDKHVLVVGGGDSAMEEAIFLTKFASKVTVVHRRDQLRASVILQERAFRNDRIEFALNAVVERVLGTDGTMSGVVLEDTVTGETRELDADGLFLAIGHIPNTWLFDDVLETDDEGYLIVDEPSTATGVPGVFACGDVMDHTYRQAVTAAGTGCRAAIDAERYLAGSDAVPAAAPEPAAASAS
;
A
#
# COMPACT_ATOMS: atom_id res chain seq x y z
N MET A 1 15.31 10.42 -47.00
CA MET A 1 15.25 11.43 -45.91
C MET A 1 13.84 11.96 -45.89
N SER A 2 13.01 11.41 -45.02
CA SER A 2 11.61 11.82 -44.84
C SER A 2 11.58 12.84 -43.70
N GLN A 3 11.20 14.08 -43.99
CA GLN A 3 11.03 15.14 -42.99
C GLN A 3 9.69 14.94 -42.31
N PHE A 4 9.71 14.74 -41.02
CA PHE A 4 8.50 14.88 -40.16
C PHE A 4 8.21 16.39 -40.00
N PRO A 5 6.95 16.84 -40.15
CA PRO A 5 6.60 18.23 -39.90
C PRO A 5 6.76 18.50 -38.38
N GLY A 6 7.50 19.57 -38.05
CA GLY A 6 7.79 19.98 -36.70
C GLY A 6 6.53 20.35 -35.93
N ILE A 7 6.30 19.63 -34.82
CA ILE A 7 5.32 20.03 -33.80
C ILE A 7 6.00 21.13 -32.98
N THR A 8 5.56 22.36 -33.18
CA THR A 8 5.96 23.49 -32.34
C THR A 8 5.15 23.39 -31.04
N LEU A 9 5.79 22.90 -29.98
CA LEU A 9 5.22 22.97 -28.63
C LEU A 9 5.30 24.43 -28.15
N SER A 10 4.21 25.15 -28.20
CA SER A 10 4.09 26.42 -27.48
C SER A 10 4.08 26.14 -25.98
N PRO A 11 4.84 26.89 -25.17
CA PRO A 11 4.70 26.83 -23.70
C PRO A 11 3.43 27.59 -23.32
N GLY A 12 2.27 27.00 -23.55
CA GLY A 12 1.01 27.46 -22.99
C GLY A 12 0.96 26.97 -21.56
N GLY A 13 1.22 27.85 -20.60
CA GLY A 13 0.88 27.61 -19.20
C GLY A 13 -0.61 27.35 -19.13
N ALA A 14 -1.00 26.10 -18.80
CA ALA A 14 -2.35 25.84 -18.37
C ALA A 14 -2.63 26.70 -17.12
N PRO A 15 -3.79 27.36 -17.01
CA PRO A 15 -4.15 28.05 -15.80
C PRO A 15 -4.09 27.06 -14.65
N ALA A 16 -3.45 27.48 -13.54
CA ALA A 16 -3.48 26.70 -12.32
C ALA A 16 -4.97 26.46 -11.96
N PRO A 17 -5.38 25.21 -11.70
CA PRO A 17 -6.73 24.94 -11.26
C PRO A 17 -6.95 25.70 -9.96
N SER A 18 -7.94 26.57 -9.92
CA SER A 18 -8.42 27.16 -8.69
C SER A 18 -8.99 26.05 -7.81
N SER A 19 -8.29 25.70 -6.76
CA SER A 19 -8.79 24.80 -5.73
C SER A 19 -9.79 25.55 -4.84
N GLU A 20 -10.98 25.87 -5.38
CA GLU A 20 -12.11 26.16 -4.53
C GLU A 20 -12.62 24.81 -3.96
N PRO A 21 -12.94 24.74 -2.66
CA PRO A 21 -13.54 23.53 -2.12
C PRO A 21 -14.85 23.28 -2.86
N THR A 22 -14.90 22.19 -3.63
CA THR A 22 -16.11 21.71 -4.28
C THR A 22 -17.18 21.53 -3.19
N GLY A 23 -18.33 22.18 -3.31
CA GLY A 23 -19.36 22.09 -2.29
C GLY A 23 -19.79 20.63 -2.10
N THR A 24 -19.94 20.17 -0.87
CA THR A 24 -20.29 18.77 -0.54
C THR A 24 -21.56 18.31 -1.27
N SER A 25 -22.53 19.20 -1.52
CA SER A 25 -23.74 18.91 -2.29
C SER A 25 -23.47 18.55 -3.75
N GLU A 26 -22.48 19.15 -4.40
CA GLU A 26 -22.13 18.82 -5.79
C GLU A 26 -21.52 17.42 -5.91
N LEU A 27 -20.73 16.99 -4.91
CA LEU A 27 -20.16 15.66 -4.88
C LEU A 27 -21.23 14.57 -4.71
N GLU A 28 -22.26 14.83 -3.87
CA GLU A 28 -23.37 13.89 -3.62
C GLU A 28 -24.33 13.77 -4.80
N ASP A 29 -24.58 14.87 -5.52
CA ASP A 29 -25.49 14.88 -6.67
C ASP A 29 -24.91 14.24 -7.92
N THR A 30 -23.58 14.06 -7.95
CA THR A 30 -22.85 13.51 -9.10
C THR A 30 -22.70 11.99 -9.00
N VAL A 31 -22.90 11.28 -10.13
CA VAL A 31 -22.38 9.92 -10.31
C VAL A 31 -21.03 10.03 -10.99
N HIS A 32 -19.96 9.80 -10.23
CA HIS A 32 -18.59 9.89 -10.71
C HIS A 32 -18.26 8.72 -11.65
N ASP A 33 -17.44 8.94 -12.67
CA ASP A 33 -16.94 7.86 -13.49
C ASP A 33 -15.95 6.97 -12.71
N ALA A 34 -15.08 7.59 -11.93
CA ALA A 34 -14.11 6.87 -11.10
C ALA A 34 -13.96 7.49 -9.70
N ILE A 35 -14.09 6.65 -8.67
CA ILE A 35 -13.66 6.99 -7.31
C ILE A 35 -12.49 6.07 -6.94
N ILE A 36 -11.48 6.64 -6.26
CA ILE A 36 -10.29 5.94 -5.81
C ILE A 36 -10.22 6.07 -4.28
N ILE A 37 -10.02 4.96 -3.56
CA ILE A 37 -9.83 4.96 -2.10
C ILE A 37 -8.37 4.70 -1.79
N GLY A 38 -7.72 5.67 -1.14
CA GLY A 38 -6.32 5.60 -0.73
C GLY A 38 -5.39 6.46 -1.57
N SER A 39 -4.50 7.20 -0.90
CA SER A 39 -3.58 8.19 -1.49
C SER A 39 -2.11 7.78 -1.44
N GLY A 40 -1.83 6.48 -1.28
CA GLY A 40 -0.49 5.92 -1.48
C GLY A 40 -0.08 5.92 -2.96
N PRO A 41 1.13 5.42 -3.29
CA PRO A 41 1.64 5.40 -4.66
C PRO A 41 0.70 4.73 -5.68
N ALA A 42 -0.05 3.69 -5.27
CA ALA A 42 -1.04 3.03 -6.11
C ALA A 42 -2.19 3.96 -6.46
N GLY A 43 -2.85 4.56 -5.45
CA GLY A 43 -4.01 5.41 -5.65
C GLY A 43 -3.67 6.71 -6.39
N LEU A 44 -2.55 7.36 -6.03
CA LEU A 44 -2.10 8.57 -6.74
C LEU A 44 -1.72 8.29 -8.19
N THR A 45 -1.09 7.14 -8.47
CA THR A 45 -0.83 6.75 -9.87
C THR A 45 -2.12 6.44 -10.62
N ALA A 46 -3.06 5.72 -9.99
CA ALA A 46 -4.38 5.48 -10.59
C ALA A 46 -5.09 6.80 -10.90
N ALA A 47 -5.04 7.78 -9.98
CA ALA A 47 -5.63 9.10 -10.17
C ALA A 47 -5.02 9.87 -11.35
N ILE A 48 -3.68 9.84 -11.49
CA ILE A 48 -2.97 10.46 -12.62
C ILE A 48 -3.45 9.86 -13.96
N TYR A 49 -3.50 8.53 -14.04
CA TYR A 49 -3.89 7.85 -15.28
C TYR A 49 -5.38 8.03 -15.60
N ALA A 50 -6.27 7.92 -14.60
CA ALA A 50 -7.69 8.15 -14.75
C ALA A 50 -7.99 9.61 -15.20
N ALA A 51 -7.34 10.59 -14.56
CA ALA A 51 -7.49 12.00 -14.96
C ALA A 51 -7.01 12.26 -16.40
N ARG A 52 -5.90 11.63 -16.81
CA ARG A 52 -5.40 11.73 -18.20
C ARG A 52 -6.29 11.01 -19.21
N ALA A 53 -7.10 10.04 -18.77
CA ALA A 53 -8.14 9.40 -19.58
C ALA A 53 -9.47 10.16 -19.55
N ALA A 54 -9.50 11.37 -18.98
CA ALA A 54 -10.69 12.23 -18.83
C ALA A 54 -11.84 11.61 -18.02
N LEU A 55 -11.52 10.78 -17.03
CA LEU A 55 -12.49 10.18 -16.11
C LEU A 55 -12.81 11.07 -14.91
N GLU A 56 -12.20 12.26 -14.80
CA GLU A 56 -12.41 13.22 -13.71
C GLU A 56 -12.43 12.57 -12.30
N PRO A 57 -11.38 11.84 -11.92
CA PRO A 57 -11.40 11.00 -10.74
C PRO A 57 -11.56 11.82 -9.45
N LEU A 58 -12.33 11.25 -8.51
CA LEU A 58 -12.37 11.68 -7.11
C LEU A 58 -11.51 10.70 -6.28
N LEU A 59 -10.49 11.22 -5.58
CA LEU A 59 -9.65 10.42 -4.72
C LEU A 59 -9.98 10.72 -3.25
N ILE A 60 -10.30 9.68 -2.48
CA ILE A 60 -10.54 9.74 -1.05
C ILE A 60 -9.24 9.36 -0.35
N GLU A 61 -8.60 10.32 0.32
CA GLU A 61 -7.24 10.19 0.81
C GLU A 61 -7.12 9.30 2.07
N GLY A 62 -8.16 9.27 2.90
CA GLY A 62 -8.14 8.63 4.20
C GLY A 62 -7.35 9.44 5.25
N VAL A 63 -7.76 9.28 6.50
CA VAL A 63 -7.11 9.89 7.67
C VAL A 63 -6.96 8.90 8.82
N THR A 64 -7.18 7.62 8.55
CA THR A 64 -7.18 6.55 9.57
C THR A 64 -5.86 6.51 10.34
N ASP A 65 -5.98 6.24 11.62
CA ASP A 65 -4.85 6.13 12.59
C ASP A 65 -4.13 7.44 12.88
N GLY A 66 -4.72 8.60 12.51
CA GLY A 66 -4.15 9.92 12.85
C GLY A 66 -2.82 10.23 12.16
N GLY A 67 -2.44 9.42 11.17
CA GLY A 67 -1.26 9.66 10.34
C GLY A 67 -1.56 10.63 9.18
N PRO A 68 -0.53 11.14 8.53
CA PRO A 68 -0.69 11.95 7.33
C PRO A 68 -1.28 11.12 6.19
N THR A 69 -2.05 11.76 5.31
CA THR A 69 -2.51 11.13 4.06
C THR A 69 -1.33 10.71 3.20
N GLY A 70 -1.41 9.59 2.47
CA GLY A 70 -0.33 9.14 1.58
C GLY A 70 0.25 7.75 1.90
N GLY A 71 -0.24 7.10 2.96
CA GLY A 71 0.11 5.73 3.32
C GLY A 71 1.52 5.58 3.89
N GLN A 72 2.11 4.39 3.78
CA GLN A 72 3.35 3.99 4.47
C GLN A 72 4.56 4.88 4.14
N LEU A 73 4.64 5.46 2.93
CA LEU A 73 5.75 6.33 2.56
C LEU A 73 5.78 7.65 3.34
N THR A 74 4.67 8.09 3.92
CA THR A 74 4.66 9.30 4.76
C THR A 74 5.26 9.07 6.16
N LEU A 75 5.47 7.80 6.51
CA LEU A 75 6.05 7.36 7.79
C LEU A 75 7.52 6.96 7.67
N THR A 76 8.11 7.04 6.47
CA THR A 76 9.53 6.71 6.23
C THR A 76 10.35 7.96 5.93
N THR A 77 11.66 7.82 5.99
CA THR A 77 12.63 8.87 5.66
C THR A 77 13.02 8.78 4.17
N ASP A 78 14.25 8.39 3.88
CA ASP A 78 14.77 8.33 2.52
C ASP A 78 14.21 7.12 1.74
N VAL A 79 13.71 7.38 0.53
CA VAL A 79 13.30 6.40 -0.46
C VAL A 79 14.32 6.41 -1.59
N GLU A 80 15.24 5.44 -1.59
CA GLU A 80 16.30 5.34 -2.58
C GLU A 80 15.96 4.42 -3.76
N ASN A 81 14.88 3.66 -3.65
CA ASN A 81 14.51 2.61 -4.61
C ASN A 81 13.32 2.96 -5.52
N PHE A 82 12.83 4.21 -5.48
CA PHE A 82 11.84 4.69 -6.46
C PHE A 82 12.54 5.32 -7.66
N PRO A 83 12.36 4.78 -8.89
CA PRO A 83 13.08 5.26 -10.07
C PRO A 83 12.78 6.72 -10.40
N GLY A 84 13.82 7.46 -10.81
CA GLY A 84 13.74 8.87 -11.18
C GLY A 84 14.37 9.83 -10.17
N PHE A 85 14.80 9.32 -9.01
CA PHE A 85 15.46 10.08 -7.95
C PHE A 85 16.84 9.49 -7.66
N PRO A 86 17.90 9.93 -8.39
CA PRO A 86 19.23 9.33 -8.29
C PRO A 86 19.89 9.53 -6.92
N ASP A 87 19.48 10.54 -6.19
CA ASP A 87 19.99 10.88 -4.85
C ASP A 87 18.99 10.51 -3.73
N GLY A 88 17.98 9.68 -4.06
CA GLY A 88 16.85 9.41 -3.17
C GLY A 88 15.85 10.57 -3.09
N VAL A 89 14.79 10.36 -2.34
CA VAL A 89 13.76 11.38 -2.04
C VAL A 89 13.12 11.05 -0.70
N MET A 90 12.78 12.06 0.10
CA MET A 90 12.01 11.83 1.32
C MET A 90 10.63 11.26 1.00
N GLY A 91 10.20 10.24 1.73
CA GLY A 91 8.90 9.58 1.48
C GLY A 91 7.72 10.56 1.43
N PRO A 92 7.57 11.49 2.40
CA PRO A 92 6.53 12.54 2.33
C PRO A 92 6.64 13.44 1.10
N GLU A 93 7.86 13.79 0.65
CA GLU A 93 8.07 14.63 -0.54
C GLU A 93 7.68 13.90 -1.83
N LEU A 94 7.97 12.60 -1.91
CA LEU A 94 7.53 11.76 -3.02
C LEU A 94 6.01 11.73 -3.12
N ILE A 95 5.32 11.49 -2.00
CA ILE A 95 3.85 11.48 -1.96
C ILE A 95 3.28 12.85 -2.34
N GLN A 96 3.83 13.94 -1.80
CA GLN A 96 3.38 15.29 -2.17
C GLN A 96 3.57 15.58 -3.66
N SER A 97 4.71 15.18 -4.23
CA SER A 97 4.98 15.33 -5.66
C SER A 97 3.99 14.56 -6.54
N MET A 98 3.65 13.32 -6.14
CA MET A 98 2.63 12.51 -6.84
C MET A 98 1.23 13.12 -6.71
N ARG A 99 0.89 13.64 -5.53
CA ARG A 99 -0.39 14.32 -5.28
C ARG A 99 -0.52 15.58 -6.12
N ASP A 100 0.50 16.42 -6.17
CA ASP A 100 0.54 17.63 -6.98
C ASP A 100 0.42 17.30 -8.47
N GLN A 101 1.03 16.21 -8.90
CA GLN A 101 0.91 15.72 -10.28
C GLN A 101 -0.53 15.28 -10.59
N ALA A 102 -1.20 14.55 -9.70
CA ALA A 102 -2.59 14.14 -9.85
C ALA A 102 -3.53 15.37 -9.89
N ALA A 103 -3.33 16.32 -8.96
CA ALA A 103 -4.07 17.59 -8.91
C ALA A 103 -3.93 18.39 -10.21
N ARG A 104 -2.71 18.46 -10.77
CA ARG A 104 -2.45 19.16 -12.03
C ARG A 104 -3.24 18.61 -13.21
N PHE A 105 -3.59 17.32 -13.19
CA PHE A 105 -4.43 16.70 -14.21
C PHE A 105 -5.94 16.76 -13.90
N GLY A 106 -6.33 17.38 -12.80
CA GLY A 106 -7.74 17.60 -12.47
C GLY A 106 -8.34 16.57 -11.48
N THR A 107 -7.51 15.73 -10.83
CA THR A 107 -8.00 14.89 -9.74
C THR A 107 -8.54 15.76 -8.61
N ARG A 108 -9.74 15.46 -8.15
CA ARG A 108 -10.34 16.07 -6.94
C ARG A 108 -10.05 15.21 -5.73
N PHE A 109 -9.92 15.82 -4.55
CA PHE A 109 -9.55 15.14 -3.31
C PHE A 109 -10.60 15.34 -2.23
N VAL A 110 -10.86 14.27 -1.45
CA VAL A 110 -11.65 14.29 -0.22
C VAL A 110 -10.78 13.68 0.87
N THR A 111 -10.49 14.46 1.93
CA THR A 111 -9.64 14.03 3.04
C THR A 111 -10.51 13.53 4.17
N GLU A 112 -11.08 12.35 4.00
CA GLU A 112 -11.93 11.63 4.95
C GLU A 112 -11.72 10.12 4.80
N ASP A 113 -12.16 9.36 5.80
CA ASP A 113 -12.22 7.91 5.71
C ASP A 113 -13.55 7.46 5.12
N VAL A 114 -13.51 6.42 4.26
CA VAL A 114 -14.71 5.69 3.87
C VAL A 114 -15.10 4.74 5.01
N THR A 115 -16.34 4.80 5.44
CA THR A 115 -16.86 4.00 6.57
C THR A 115 -17.77 2.86 6.14
N SER A 116 -18.35 2.95 4.93
CA SER A 116 -19.13 1.85 4.36
C SER A 116 -19.16 1.92 2.84
N VAL A 117 -19.38 0.76 2.21
CA VAL A 117 -19.51 0.61 0.77
C VAL A 117 -20.71 -0.28 0.43
N GLU A 118 -21.40 0.05 -0.66
CA GLU A 118 -22.38 -0.80 -1.31
C GLU A 118 -21.93 -1.01 -2.77
N LEU A 119 -21.51 -2.23 -3.09
CA LEU A 119 -20.88 -2.56 -4.37
C LEU A 119 -21.82 -3.28 -5.35
N THR A 120 -23.10 -3.43 -5.00
CA THR A 120 -24.12 -4.05 -5.85
C THR A 120 -24.55 -3.14 -7.00
N GLY A 121 -24.92 -3.75 -8.12
CA GLY A 121 -25.41 -2.99 -9.28
C GLY A 121 -24.33 -2.28 -10.09
N THR A 122 -24.74 -1.44 -11.03
CA THR A 122 -23.85 -0.70 -11.95
C THR A 122 -23.25 0.56 -11.35
N VAL A 123 -23.90 1.14 -10.35
CA VAL A 123 -23.44 2.30 -9.58
C VAL A 123 -23.11 1.84 -8.17
N LYS A 124 -21.89 2.13 -7.71
CA LYS A 124 -21.40 1.82 -6.36
C LYS A 124 -21.65 3.02 -5.47
N THR A 125 -21.92 2.77 -4.20
CA THR A 125 -22.13 3.82 -3.20
C THR A 125 -21.10 3.72 -2.09
N LEU A 126 -20.54 4.85 -1.68
CA LEU A 126 -19.59 4.97 -0.57
C LEU A 126 -20.10 6.00 0.41
N THR A 127 -19.91 5.75 1.70
CA THR A 127 -20.22 6.73 2.74
C THR A 127 -18.95 7.06 3.51
N THR A 128 -18.68 8.35 3.73
CA THR A 128 -17.53 8.81 4.50
C THR A 128 -17.86 9.01 5.98
N GLY A 129 -16.83 9.28 6.80
CA GLY A 129 -17.00 9.52 8.24
C GLY A 129 -17.87 10.71 8.59
N SER A 130 -17.95 11.73 7.75
CA SER A 130 -18.87 12.87 7.92
C SER A 130 -20.32 12.57 7.50
N GLY A 131 -20.56 11.41 6.88
CA GLY A 131 -21.84 11.01 6.32
C GLY A 131 -22.04 11.43 4.85
N LEU A 132 -20.99 11.95 4.18
CA LEU A 132 -21.03 12.28 2.76
C LEU A 132 -21.25 10.99 1.96
N THR A 133 -22.27 10.96 1.09
CA THR A 133 -22.60 9.81 0.25
C THR A 133 -22.16 10.05 -1.18
N LEU A 134 -21.24 9.23 -1.67
CA LEU A 134 -20.64 9.34 -2.98
C LEU A 134 -21.06 8.16 -3.87
N ARG A 135 -21.31 8.41 -5.14
CA ARG A 135 -21.74 7.40 -6.11
C ARG A 135 -20.77 7.34 -7.28
N THR A 136 -20.42 6.13 -7.72
CA THR A 136 -19.48 5.95 -8.83
C THR A 136 -19.85 4.77 -9.72
N ARG A 137 -19.47 4.85 -11.00
CA ARG A 137 -19.57 3.77 -11.99
C ARG A 137 -18.42 2.79 -11.86
N SER A 138 -17.21 3.29 -11.50
CA SER A 138 -16.06 2.44 -11.20
C SER A 138 -15.39 2.83 -9.89
N LEU A 139 -14.93 1.83 -9.14
CA LEU A 139 -14.21 1.98 -7.88
C LEU A 139 -12.84 1.36 -7.97
N ILE A 140 -11.80 2.10 -7.58
CA ILE A 140 -10.43 1.60 -7.46
C ILE A 140 -10.05 1.60 -5.98
N ILE A 141 -9.73 0.41 -5.45
CA ILE A 141 -9.34 0.18 -4.08
C ILE A 141 -7.81 0.18 -4.01
N ALA A 142 -7.25 1.15 -3.29
CA ALA A 142 -5.81 1.35 -3.13
C ALA A 142 -5.45 1.60 -1.65
N THR A 143 -6.14 0.91 -0.76
CA THR A 143 -6.08 1.11 0.70
C THR A 143 -4.79 0.60 1.34
N GLY A 144 -3.98 -0.19 0.60
CA GLY A 144 -2.67 -0.66 1.04
C GLY A 144 -2.72 -1.73 2.12
N ALA A 145 -1.58 -1.91 2.81
CA ALA A 145 -1.42 -2.84 3.92
C ALA A 145 -0.56 -2.21 5.02
N LYS A 146 -0.72 -2.68 6.25
CA LYS A 146 0.09 -2.25 7.40
C LYS A 146 1.02 -3.38 7.84
N PRO A 147 2.28 -3.10 8.20
CA PRO A 147 3.13 -4.10 8.85
C PRO A 147 2.55 -4.46 10.22
N ARG A 148 2.64 -5.74 10.58
CA ARG A 148 2.34 -6.16 11.95
C ARG A 148 3.40 -5.60 12.88
N ARG A 149 2.96 -5.10 14.04
CA ARG A 149 3.81 -4.51 15.07
C ARG A 149 3.98 -5.50 16.22
N LEU A 150 5.05 -5.32 16.98
CA LEU A 150 5.25 -6.05 18.24
C LEU A 150 4.45 -5.40 19.37
N GLU A 151 4.17 -4.09 19.24
CA GLU A 151 3.49 -3.26 20.25
C GLU A 151 4.26 -3.23 21.59
N VAL A 152 5.58 -3.17 21.49
CA VAL A 152 6.48 -3.13 22.66
C VAL A 152 7.06 -1.73 22.86
N PRO A 153 7.43 -1.35 24.09
CA PRO A 153 8.05 -0.07 24.37
C PRO A 153 9.30 0.18 23.51
N GLY A 154 9.44 1.39 22.98
CA GLY A 154 10.55 1.83 22.13
C GLY A 154 10.36 1.51 20.64
N GLU A 155 9.38 0.70 20.25
CA GLU A 155 9.16 0.35 18.85
C GLU A 155 8.70 1.56 18.03
N ASP A 156 7.71 2.31 18.53
CA ASP A 156 7.15 3.46 17.82
C ASP A 156 8.15 4.61 17.73
N GLU A 157 8.87 4.89 18.82
CA GLU A 157 9.85 5.98 18.91
C GLU A 157 11.04 5.76 17.95
N LEU A 158 11.36 4.48 17.66
CA LEU A 158 12.51 4.10 16.84
C LEU A 158 12.12 3.59 15.45
N TRP A 159 10.84 3.71 15.10
CA TRP A 159 10.37 3.36 13.76
C TRP A 159 11.01 4.26 12.69
N GLY A 160 11.66 3.66 11.68
CA GLY A 160 12.48 4.39 10.71
C GLY A 160 13.84 4.85 11.22
N ALA A 161 14.10 4.72 12.54
CA ALA A 161 15.38 5.07 13.18
C ALA A 161 16.12 3.82 13.71
N GLY A 162 15.95 2.70 13.04
CA GLY A 162 16.53 1.39 13.39
C GLY A 162 15.50 0.26 13.40
N VAL A 163 14.20 0.57 13.60
CA VAL A 163 13.11 -0.42 13.46
C VAL A 163 12.49 -0.29 12.07
N SER A 164 12.36 -1.40 11.36
CA SER A 164 11.80 -1.48 10.01
C SER A 164 10.98 -2.76 9.82
N ALA A 165 10.09 -2.77 8.84
CA ALA A 165 9.38 -3.96 8.35
C ALA A 165 9.69 -4.28 6.88
N CYS A 166 10.78 -3.72 6.32
CA CYS A 166 11.16 -3.93 4.93
C CYS A 166 12.68 -4.10 4.78
N ALA A 167 13.17 -5.32 4.79
CA ALA A 167 14.59 -5.60 4.58
C ALA A 167 15.08 -5.13 3.20
N THR A 168 14.23 -5.22 2.17
CA THR A 168 14.59 -4.78 0.81
C THR A 168 14.72 -3.27 0.71
N CYS A 169 13.95 -2.51 1.51
CA CYS A 169 14.01 -1.06 1.54
C CYS A 169 15.26 -0.57 2.28
N ASP A 170 15.46 -1.07 3.50
CA ASP A 170 16.35 -0.46 4.48
C ASP A 170 17.66 -1.22 4.72
N GLY A 171 17.75 -2.46 4.23
CA GLY A 171 18.91 -3.32 4.50
C GLY A 171 20.25 -2.71 4.09
N PHE A 172 20.28 -1.87 3.06
CA PHE A 172 21.48 -1.19 2.59
C PHE A 172 22.11 -0.25 3.65
N PHE A 173 21.29 0.39 4.50
CA PHE A 173 21.75 1.32 5.56
C PHE A 173 22.44 0.61 6.74
N PHE A 174 22.36 -0.73 6.78
CA PHE A 174 22.93 -1.55 7.85
C PHE A 174 24.21 -2.28 7.43
N ARG A 175 25.01 -1.66 6.55
CA ARG A 175 26.33 -2.21 6.17
C ARG A 175 27.23 -2.37 7.37
N ASP A 176 27.84 -3.57 7.48
CA ASP A 176 28.79 -3.95 8.53
C ASP A 176 28.23 -3.86 9.95
N LYS A 177 26.90 -3.75 10.11
CA LYS A 177 26.18 -3.67 11.36
C LYS A 177 25.61 -5.01 11.80
N HIS A 178 25.19 -5.09 13.06
CA HIS A 178 24.41 -6.21 13.59
C HIS A 178 22.93 -5.88 13.53
N VAL A 179 22.14 -6.73 12.89
CA VAL A 179 20.68 -6.56 12.78
C VAL A 179 19.94 -7.78 13.31
N LEU A 180 18.72 -7.53 13.77
CA LEU A 180 17.80 -8.55 14.24
C LEU A 180 16.67 -8.72 13.23
N VAL A 181 16.16 -9.96 13.05
CA VAL A 181 14.96 -10.27 12.27
C VAL A 181 14.00 -11.00 13.17
N VAL A 182 12.84 -10.40 13.45
CA VAL A 182 11.79 -11.05 14.23
C VAL A 182 10.86 -11.81 13.32
N GLY A 183 10.77 -13.11 13.53
CA GLY A 183 9.90 -13.99 12.75
C GLY A 183 10.42 -15.42 12.70
N GLY A 184 9.71 -16.30 12.02
CA GLY A 184 10.10 -17.71 11.89
C GLY A 184 9.41 -18.42 10.72
N GLY A 185 8.76 -17.67 9.83
CA GLY A 185 8.20 -18.13 8.56
C GLY A 185 9.17 -17.91 7.39
N ASP A 186 8.70 -18.19 6.19
CA ASP A 186 9.50 -18.06 4.95
C ASP A 186 10.02 -16.65 4.78
N SER A 187 9.18 -15.63 4.93
CA SER A 187 9.59 -14.21 4.83
C SER A 187 10.74 -13.86 5.78
N ALA A 188 10.69 -14.34 7.04
CA ALA A 188 11.77 -14.08 8.01
C ALA A 188 13.10 -14.71 7.59
N MET A 189 13.08 -15.91 7.02
CA MET A 189 14.28 -16.56 6.50
C MET A 189 14.80 -15.86 5.25
N GLU A 190 13.93 -15.46 4.34
CA GLU A 190 14.31 -14.73 3.13
C GLU A 190 14.91 -13.37 3.47
N GLU A 191 14.30 -12.62 4.37
CA GLU A 191 14.82 -11.33 4.83
C GLU A 191 16.15 -11.47 5.59
N ALA A 192 16.25 -12.46 6.48
CA ALA A 192 17.52 -12.74 7.18
C ALA A 192 18.64 -13.06 6.19
N ILE A 193 18.40 -13.93 5.21
CA ILE A 193 19.38 -14.27 4.16
C ILE A 193 19.70 -13.04 3.32
N PHE A 194 18.69 -12.22 2.95
CA PHE A 194 18.91 -10.99 2.18
C PHE A 194 19.81 -10.00 2.92
N LEU A 195 19.55 -9.76 4.20
CA LEU A 195 20.29 -8.81 5.04
C LEU A 195 21.78 -9.22 5.20
N THR A 196 22.13 -10.50 5.10
CA THR A 196 23.55 -10.91 5.12
C THR A 196 24.36 -10.38 3.94
N LYS A 197 23.73 -9.82 2.90
CA LYS A 197 24.45 -9.12 1.82
C LYS A 197 25.11 -7.82 2.30
N PHE A 198 24.61 -7.24 3.36
CA PHE A 198 25.01 -5.94 3.90
C PHE A 198 25.55 -6.08 5.33
N ALA A 199 24.72 -6.61 6.22
CA ALA A 199 25.03 -6.75 7.63
C ALA A 199 26.21 -7.68 7.90
N SER A 200 27.00 -7.37 8.91
CA SER A 200 28.06 -8.26 9.40
C SER A 200 27.49 -9.46 10.16
N LYS A 201 26.36 -9.28 10.79
CA LYS A 201 25.66 -10.29 11.58
C LYS A 201 24.15 -10.09 11.51
N VAL A 202 23.41 -11.19 11.42
CA VAL A 202 21.93 -11.22 11.50
C VAL A 202 21.53 -12.18 12.61
N THR A 203 20.72 -11.76 13.57
CA THR A 203 20.14 -12.65 14.57
C THR A 203 18.66 -12.79 14.36
N VAL A 204 18.20 -13.99 14.05
CA VAL A 204 16.78 -14.31 13.94
C VAL A 204 16.21 -14.54 15.34
N VAL A 205 15.24 -13.72 15.74
CA VAL A 205 14.53 -13.84 17.01
C VAL A 205 13.19 -14.55 16.76
N HIS A 206 13.00 -15.72 17.39
CA HIS A 206 11.80 -16.50 17.22
C HIS A 206 11.25 -17.03 18.55
N ARG A 207 9.92 -16.88 18.75
CA ARG A 207 9.22 -17.19 20.01
C ARG A 207 9.12 -18.68 20.35
N ARG A 208 9.50 -19.59 19.47
CA ARG A 208 9.42 -21.05 19.62
C ARG A 208 10.78 -21.68 19.39
N ASP A 209 10.91 -22.95 19.74
CA ASP A 209 12.09 -23.77 19.49
C ASP A 209 12.21 -24.25 18.04
N GLN A 210 11.12 -24.13 17.24
CA GLN A 210 11.07 -24.57 15.85
C GLN A 210 10.54 -23.47 14.94
N LEU A 211 11.23 -23.27 13.82
CA LEU A 211 10.81 -22.36 12.75
C LEU A 211 9.63 -22.98 11.97
N ARG A 212 8.79 -22.10 11.39
CA ARG A 212 7.68 -22.50 10.52
C ARG A 212 8.01 -22.43 9.04
N ALA A 213 9.16 -21.86 8.69
CA ALA A 213 9.62 -21.72 7.33
C ALA A 213 9.76 -23.08 6.63
N SER A 214 9.75 -23.09 5.32
CA SER A 214 10.03 -24.27 4.50
C SER A 214 11.42 -24.83 4.81
N VAL A 215 11.57 -26.15 4.76
CA VAL A 215 12.83 -26.84 5.09
C VAL A 215 14.01 -26.26 4.28
N ILE A 216 13.77 -25.94 3.02
CA ILE A 216 14.80 -25.40 2.10
C ILE A 216 15.32 -24.03 2.58
N LEU A 217 14.43 -23.15 3.06
CA LEU A 217 14.83 -21.84 3.58
C LEU A 217 15.52 -21.94 4.93
N GLN A 218 15.04 -22.84 5.80
CA GLN A 218 15.71 -23.14 7.06
C GLN A 218 17.14 -23.63 6.83
N GLU A 219 17.34 -24.61 5.94
CA GLU A 219 18.68 -25.12 5.62
C GLU A 219 19.61 -24.04 5.06
N ARG A 220 19.10 -23.14 4.23
CA ARG A 220 19.88 -22.03 3.68
C ARG A 220 20.27 -21.04 4.78
N ALA A 221 19.36 -20.71 5.69
CA ALA A 221 19.64 -19.83 6.80
C ALA A 221 20.64 -20.47 7.79
N PHE A 222 20.48 -21.75 8.16
CA PHE A 222 21.40 -22.46 9.07
C PHE A 222 22.81 -22.64 8.49
N ARG A 223 22.97 -22.69 7.17
CA ARG A 223 24.30 -22.78 6.52
C ARG A 223 25.00 -21.43 6.38
N ASN A 224 24.34 -20.33 6.71
CA ASN A 224 24.89 -19.00 6.55
C ASN A 224 25.63 -18.59 7.84
N ASP A 225 26.94 -18.46 7.78
CA ASP A 225 27.80 -18.16 8.93
C ASP A 225 27.53 -16.79 9.58
N ARG A 226 26.77 -15.91 8.89
CA ARG A 226 26.35 -14.60 9.43
C ARG A 226 25.00 -14.62 10.14
N ILE A 227 24.28 -15.75 10.10
CA ILE A 227 22.96 -15.88 10.72
C ILE A 227 23.08 -16.67 12.03
N GLU A 228 22.64 -16.06 13.11
CA GLU A 228 22.46 -16.70 14.41
C GLU A 228 20.95 -16.76 14.75
N PHE A 229 20.60 -17.65 15.66
CA PHE A 229 19.20 -17.85 16.07
C PHE A 229 19.05 -17.67 17.58
N ALA A 230 18.15 -16.77 17.98
CA ALA A 230 17.62 -16.63 19.33
C ALA A 230 16.23 -17.28 19.35
N LEU A 231 16.19 -18.60 19.51
CA LEU A 231 14.96 -19.36 19.63
C LEU A 231 14.41 -19.25 21.06
N ASN A 232 13.11 -19.52 21.23
CA ASN A 232 12.38 -19.32 22.48
C ASN A 232 12.53 -17.89 23.02
N ALA A 233 12.63 -16.90 22.15
CA ALA A 233 12.85 -15.52 22.52
C ALA A 233 11.82 -14.59 21.88
N VAL A 234 11.38 -13.61 22.64
CA VAL A 234 10.55 -12.47 22.17
C VAL A 234 11.24 -11.17 22.52
N VAL A 235 10.99 -10.14 21.73
CA VAL A 235 11.41 -8.78 22.06
C VAL A 235 10.43 -8.22 23.08
N GLU A 236 10.91 -7.87 24.27
CA GLU A 236 10.15 -7.22 25.33
C GLU A 236 10.17 -5.69 25.16
N ARG A 237 11.31 -5.15 24.69
CA ARG A 237 11.53 -3.72 24.52
C ARG A 237 12.60 -3.44 23.49
N VAL A 238 12.45 -2.35 22.74
CA VAL A 238 13.49 -1.79 21.89
C VAL A 238 14.24 -0.70 22.63
N LEU A 239 15.57 -0.73 22.56
CA LEU A 239 16.45 0.22 23.23
C LEU A 239 17.00 1.23 22.22
N GLY A 240 17.05 2.50 22.60
CA GLY A 240 17.58 3.58 21.78
C GLY A 240 18.57 4.46 22.52
N THR A 241 19.53 5.01 21.76
CA THR A 241 20.49 6.00 22.23
C THR A 241 20.57 7.11 21.19
N ASP A 242 20.44 8.34 21.61
CA ASP A 242 20.51 9.52 20.73
C ASP A 242 19.52 9.47 19.53
N GLY A 243 18.33 8.91 19.77
CA GLY A 243 17.27 8.82 18.76
C GLY A 243 17.44 7.72 17.70
N THR A 244 18.42 6.83 17.88
CA THR A 244 18.62 5.64 17.03
C THR A 244 18.59 4.37 17.85
N MET A 245 18.22 3.25 17.24
CA MET A 245 18.21 1.95 17.90
C MET A 245 19.63 1.55 18.33
N SER A 246 19.77 1.00 19.54
CA SER A 246 21.03 0.49 20.07
C SER A 246 20.96 -0.96 20.53
N GLY A 247 19.77 -1.55 20.59
CA GLY A 247 19.57 -2.94 21.00
C GLY A 247 18.14 -3.26 21.35
N VAL A 248 17.96 -4.42 21.96
CA VAL A 248 16.68 -4.90 22.47
C VAL A 248 16.84 -5.58 23.80
N VAL A 249 15.75 -5.64 24.57
CA VAL A 249 15.60 -6.60 25.67
C VAL A 249 14.84 -7.80 25.11
N LEU A 250 15.46 -8.98 25.21
CA LEU A 250 14.84 -10.26 24.88
C LEU A 250 14.37 -10.95 26.15
N GLU A 251 13.16 -11.52 26.13
CA GLU A 251 12.65 -12.44 27.13
C GLU A 251 12.68 -13.87 26.59
N ASP A 252 13.21 -14.80 27.38
CA ASP A 252 13.13 -16.23 27.11
C ASP A 252 11.70 -16.73 27.43
N THR A 253 11.01 -17.27 26.44
CA THR A 253 9.61 -17.69 26.55
C THR A 253 9.40 -18.94 27.41
N VAL A 254 10.47 -19.65 27.80
CA VAL A 254 10.45 -20.86 28.62
C VAL A 254 10.75 -20.53 30.08
N THR A 255 11.78 -19.69 30.30
CA THR A 255 12.25 -19.39 31.67
C THR A 255 11.73 -18.07 32.20
N GLY A 256 11.30 -17.13 31.33
CA GLY A 256 10.94 -15.76 31.67
C GLY A 256 12.16 -14.88 32.00
N GLU A 257 13.37 -15.36 31.81
CA GLU A 257 14.58 -14.57 32.02
C GLU A 257 14.75 -13.56 30.91
N THR A 258 15.19 -12.34 31.26
CA THR A 258 15.45 -11.28 30.30
C THR A 258 16.95 -11.04 30.12
N ARG A 259 17.32 -10.64 28.91
CA ARG A 259 18.70 -10.23 28.58
C ARG A 259 18.71 -9.11 27.56
N GLU A 260 19.67 -8.22 27.68
CA GLU A 260 19.93 -7.22 26.65
C GLU A 260 20.76 -7.83 25.51
N LEU A 261 20.49 -7.37 24.29
CA LEU A 261 21.22 -7.73 23.08
C LEU A 261 21.46 -6.47 22.27
N ASP A 262 22.73 -6.09 22.12
CA ASP A 262 23.14 -4.95 21.30
C ASP A 262 22.87 -5.24 19.82
N ALA A 263 22.24 -4.31 19.12
CA ALA A 263 22.00 -4.36 17.69
C ALA A 263 21.70 -2.97 17.14
N ASP A 264 22.07 -2.77 15.88
CA ASP A 264 21.87 -1.47 15.20
C ASP A 264 20.52 -1.39 14.47
N GLY A 265 19.83 -2.52 14.25
CA GLY A 265 18.57 -2.56 13.54
C GLY A 265 17.70 -3.76 13.90
N LEU A 266 16.38 -3.56 13.79
CA LEU A 266 15.34 -4.56 14.05
C LEU A 266 14.38 -4.61 12.86
N PHE A 267 14.30 -5.75 12.18
CA PHE A 267 13.41 -6.00 11.07
C PHE A 267 12.23 -6.89 11.50
N LEU A 268 11.01 -6.41 11.30
CA LEU A 268 9.79 -7.13 11.68
C LEU A 268 9.27 -7.96 10.51
N ALA A 269 9.69 -9.22 10.44
CA ALA A 269 9.25 -10.19 9.43
C ALA A 269 8.12 -11.08 9.96
N ILE A 270 7.09 -10.45 10.56
CA ILE A 270 5.93 -11.12 11.18
C ILE A 270 4.64 -10.97 10.38
N GLY A 271 4.77 -10.48 9.14
CA GLY A 271 3.68 -10.31 8.17
C GLY A 271 3.07 -8.91 8.16
N HIS A 272 2.07 -8.76 7.29
CA HIS A 272 1.32 -7.53 7.10
C HIS A 272 -0.17 -7.80 7.32
N ILE A 273 -0.95 -6.74 7.40
CA ILE A 273 -2.40 -6.75 7.48
C ILE A 273 -2.89 -5.86 6.34
N PRO A 274 -3.49 -6.43 5.29
CA PRO A 274 -4.10 -5.64 4.24
C PRO A 274 -5.30 -4.87 4.78
N ASN A 275 -5.51 -3.64 4.30
CA ASN A 275 -6.61 -2.78 4.75
C ASN A 275 -7.89 -3.14 3.97
N THR A 276 -8.45 -4.33 4.22
CA THR A 276 -9.61 -4.91 3.53
C THR A 276 -10.89 -4.89 4.33
N TRP A 277 -10.84 -4.56 5.63
CA TRP A 277 -11.97 -4.63 6.57
C TRP A 277 -13.28 -3.99 6.06
N LEU A 278 -13.15 -2.96 5.21
CA LEU A 278 -14.29 -2.26 4.58
C LEU A 278 -15.01 -3.15 3.55
N PHE A 279 -14.34 -4.19 3.05
CA PHE A 279 -14.78 -5.03 1.93
C PHE A 279 -15.01 -6.50 2.32
N ASP A 280 -14.79 -6.89 3.59
CA ASP A 280 -14.79 -8.29 4.05
C ASP A 280 -16.06 -9.07 3.70
N ASP A 281 -17.23 -8.39 3.69
CA ASP A 281 -18.51 -9.04 3.38
C ASP A 281 -18.87 -9.01 1.88
N VAL A 282 -18.08 -8.32 1.04
CA VAL A 282 -18.47 -8.02 -0.36
C VAL A 282 -17.44 -8.38 -1.42
N LEU A 283 -16.17 -8.58 -1.04
CA LEU A 283 -15.09 -8.97 -1.94
C LEU A 283 -14.38 -10.23 -1.42
N GLU A 284 -13.89 -11.05 -2.35
CA GLU A 284 -13.11 -12.23 -2.00
C GLU A 284 -11.68 -11.84 -1.60
N THR A 285 -11.18 -12.52 -0.56
CA THR A 285 -9.80 -12.41 -0.07
C THR A 285 -9.12 -13.77 -0.06
N ASP A 286 -7.79 -13.75 -0.12
CA ASP A 286 -6.98 -14.95 0.11
C ASP A 286 -6.89 -15.32 1.61
N ASP A 287 -6.18 -16.40 1.90
CA ASP A 287 -5.99 -16.89 3.29
C ASP A 287 -5.23 -15.91 4.19
N GLU A 288 -4.55 -14.91 3.63
CA GLU A 288 -3.83 -13.86 4.35
C GLU A 288 -4.61 -12.54 4.42
N GLY A 289 -5.80 -12.50 3.81
CA GLY A 289 -6.73 -11.37 3.82
C GLY A 289 -6.53 -10.36 2.68
N TYR A 290 -5.68 -10.62 1.69
CA TYR A 290 -5.49 -9.75 0.52
C TYR A 290 -6.62 -9.91 -0.49
N LEU A 291 -7.03 -8.80 -1.12
CA LEU A 291 -8.06 -8.84 -2.16
C LEU A 291 -7.61 -9.69 -3.36
N ILE A 292 -8.48 -10.60 -3.79
CA ILE A 292 -8.26 -11.41 -4.98
C ILE A 292 -8.64 -10.60 -6.23
N VAL A 293 -7.75 -10.60 -7.22
CA VAL A 293 -7.97 -9.98 -8.54
C VAL A 293 -7.73 -10.99 -9.66
N ASP A 294 -8.31 -10.74 -10.81
CA ASP A 294 -8.21 -11.59 -12.01
C ASP A 294 -6.93 -11.24 -12.81
N GLU A 295 -5.76 -11.66 -12.31
CA GLU A 295 -4.46 -11.37 -12.94
C GLU A 295 -4.40 -11.81 -14.42
N PRO A 296 -3.85 -11.00 -15.34
CA PRO A 296 -3.10 -9.77 -15.13
C PRO A 296 -3.96 -8.49 -15.01
N SER A 297 -5.29 -8.58 -15.03
CA SER A 297 -6.18 -7.46 -14.71
C SER A 297 -6.13 -7.14 -13.20
N THR A 298 -6.65 -5.99 -12.84
CA THR A 298 -6.87 -5.57 -11.46
C THR A 298 -8.34 -5.69 -11.04
N ALA A 299 -9.18 -6.29 -11.91
CA ALA A 299 -10.59 -6.51 -11.64
C ALA A 299 -10.79 -7.48 -10.48
N THR A 300 -11.70 -7.15 -9.58
CA THR A 300 -12.19 -8.04 -8.53
C THR A 300 -13.36 -8.89 -9.05
N GLY A 301 -13.92 -9.77 -8.22
CA GLY A 301 -15.14 -10.53 -8.55
C GLY A 301 -16.38 -9.65 -8.77
N VAL A 302 -16.33 -8.35 -8.47
CA VAL A 302 -17.45 -7.40 -8.64
C VAL A 302 -17.20 -6.50 -9.85
N PRO A 303 -18.09 -6.51 -10.88
CA PRO A 303 -17.90 -5.69 -12.07
C PRO A 303 -17.78 -4.19 -11.76
N GLY A 304 -16.75 -3.53 -12.32
CA GLY A 304 -16.47 -2.12 -12.10
C GLY A 304 -15.75 -1.82 -10.77
N VAL A 305 -15.28 -2.85 -10.07
CA VAL A 305 -14.44 -2.71 -8.87
C VAL A 305 -13.06 -3.31 -9.13
N PHE A 306 -12.04 -2.53 -8.87
CA PHE A 306 -10.63 -2.85 -9.14
C PHE A 306 -9.81 -2.68 -7.86
N ALA A 307 -8.75 -3.47 -7.68
CA ALA A 307 -7.83 -3.33 -6.55
C ALA A 307 -6.40 -3.16 -7.04
N CYS A 308 -5.59 -2.36 -6.34
CA CYS A 308 -4.19 -2.11 -6.68
C CYS A 308 -3.33 -1.76 -5.46
N GLY A 309 -2.03 -1.98 -5.57
CA GLY A 309 -1.08 -1.78 -4.48
C GLY A 309 -1.12 -2.90 -3.46
N ASP A 310 -0.62 -2.59 -2.28
CA ASP A 310 -0.38 -3.59 -1.24
C ASP A 310 -1.64 -4.26 -0.68
N VAL A 311 -2.83 -3.75 -0.97
CA VAL A 311 -4.10 -4.38 -0.58
C VAL A 311 -4.35 -5.71 -1.32
N MET A 312 -3.68 -5.93 -2.47
CA MET A 312 -3.72 -7.15 -3.28
C MET A 312 -2.35 -7.81 -3.48
N ASP A 313 -1.26 -7.11 -3.14
CA ASP A 313 0.13 -7.60 -3.34
C ASP A 313 0.70 -8.15 -2.03
N HIS A 314 0.55 -9.46 -1.82
CA HIS A 314 1.16 -10.16 -0.68
C HIS A 314 2.66 -10.44 -0.88
N THR A 315 3.22 -10.19 -2.08
CA THR A 315 4.58 -10.62 -2.47
C THR A 315 5.61 -9.49 -2.40
N TYR A 316 5.37 -8.39 -3.11
CA TYR A 316 6.41 -7.37 -3.32
C TYR A 316 6.32 -6.21 -2.34
N ARG A 317 5.14 -5.61 -2.19
CA ARG A 317 4.89 -4.46 -1.29
C ARG A 317 5.94 -3.36 -1.45
N GLN A 318 6.13 -2.91 -2.70
CA GLN A 318 7.05 -1.84 -3.06
C GLN A 318 6.30 -0.66 -3.67
N ALA A 319 6.79 0.57 -3.43
CA ALA A 319 6.18 1.78 -3.98
C ALA A 319 6.06 1.74 -5.51
N VAL A 320 7.07 1.21 -6.20
CA VAL A 320 7.09 1.12 -7.67
C VAL A 320 6.13 0.06 -8.20
N THR A 321 5.96 -1.09 -7.53
CA THR A 321 4.97 -2.10 -7.91
C THR A 321 3.55 -1.61 -7.63
N ALA A 322 3.35 -0.93 -6.50
CA ALA A 322 2.09 -0.27 -6.16
C ALA A 322 1.71 0.78 -7.22
N ALA A 323 2.63 1.64 -7.62
CA ALA A 323 2.41 2.59 -8.71
C ALA A 323 2.08 1.87 -10.04
N GLY A 324 2.78 0.77 -10.36
CA GLY A 324 2.53 -0.03 -11.55
C GLY A 324 1.13 -0.64 -11.58
N THR A 325 0.67 -1.19 -10.46
CA THR A 325 -0.69 -1.74 -10.36
C THR A 325 -1.76 -0.64 -10.35
N GLY A 326 -1.48 0.54 -9.79
CA GLY A 326 -2.35 1.72 -9.89
C GLY A 326 -2.57 2.17 -11.32
N CYS A 327 -1.50 2.17 -12.16
CA CYS A 327 -1.61 2.42 -13.59
C CYS A 327 -2.53 1.38 -14.26
N ARG A 328 -2.37 0.08 -13.96
CA ARG A 328 -3.22 -0.99 -14.51
C ARG A 328 -4.69 -0.79 -14.13
N ALA A 329 -4.97 -0.49 -12.85
CA ALA A 329 -6.33 -0.30 -12.36
C ALA A 329 -7.06 0.85 -13.05
N ALA A 330 -6.39 1.96 -13.30
CA ALA A 330 -6.98 3.07 -14.05
C ALA A 330 -7.29 2.70 -15.50
N ILE A 331 -6.41 1.94 -16.17
CA ILE A 331 -6.63 1.47 -17.55
C ILE A 331 -7.78 0.45 -17.59
N ASP A 332 -7.85 -0.45 -16.60
CA ASP A 332 -8.94 -1.43 -16.52
C ASP A 332 -10.29 -0.73 -16.26
N ALA A 333 -10.32 0.29 -15.39
CA ALA A 333 -11.51 1.10 -15.13
C ALA A 333 -11.98 1.85 -16.39
N GLU A 334 -11.05 2.46 -17.12
CA GLU A 334 -11.36 3.14 -18.39
C GLU A 334 -11.99 2.20 -19.41
N ARG A 335 -11.40 1.02 -19.60
CA ARG A 335 -11.92 -0.02 -20.52
C ARG A 335 -13.31 -0.53 -20.11
N TYR A 336 -13.51 -0.72 -18.80
CA TYR A 336 -14.80 -1.12 -18.25
C TYR A 336 -15.88 -0.08 -18.54
N LEU A 337 -15.60 1.20 -18.31
CA LEU A 337 -16.52 2.31 -18.58
C LEU A 337 -16.86 2.42 -20.07
N ALA A 338 -15.85 2.36 -20.94
CA ALA A 338 -16.05 2.39 -22.39
C ALA A 338 -16.91 1.20 -22.88
N GLY A 339 -16.72 0.00 -22.31
CA GLY A 339 -17.55 -1.17 -22.61
C GLY A 339 -18.98 -1.03 -22.09
N SER A 340 -19.17 -0.40 -20.95
CA SER A 340 -20.50 -0.16 -20.36
C SER A 340 -21.33 0.86 -21.14
N ASP A 341 -20.68 1.88 -21.70
CA ASP A 341 -21.33 2.90 -22.53
C ASP A 341 -21.74 2.36 -23.93
N ALA A 342 -21.07 1.27 -24.37
CA ALA A 342 -21.38 0.62 -25.64
C ALA A 342 -22.61 -0.29 -25.60
N VAL A 343 -23.12 -0.64 -24.41
CA VAL A 343 -24.35 -1.46 -24.24
C VAL A 343 -25.54 -0.52 -24.11
N PRO A 344 -26.44 -0.43 -25.11
CA PRO A 344 -27.66 0.37 -24.98
C PRO A 344 -28.45 -0.12 -23.78
N ALA A 345 -28.97 0.83 -22.95
CA ALA A 345 -29.89 0.49 -21.87
C ALA A 345 -30.97 -0.45 -22.41
N ALA A 346 -31.10 -1.64 -21.81
CA ALA A 346 -32.13 -2.59 -22.22
C ALA A 346 -33.49 -1.88 -22.23
N ALA A 347 -34.16 -1.93 -23.37
CA ALA A 347 -35.50 -1.33 -23.49
C ALA A 347 -36.38 -1.89 -22.37
N PRO A 348 -37.21 -1.06 -21.71
CA PRO A 348 -38.09 -1.53 -20.66
C PRO A 348 -38.96 -2.69 -21.23
N GLU A 349 -39.02 -3.80 -20.50
CA GLU A 349 -39.91 -4.91 -20.84
C GLU A 349 -41.31 -4.38 -21.09
N PRO A 350 -41.95 -4.77 -22.21
CA PRO A 350 -43.31 -4.37 -22.47
C PRO A 350 -44.21 -4.87 -21.33
N ALA A 351 -44.94 -3.93 -20.70
CA ALA A 351 -45.89 -4.25 -19.66
C ALA A 351 -46.83 -5.39 -20.13
N ALA A 352 -46.86 -6.45 -19.34
CA ALA A 352 -47.74 -7.60 -19.63
C ALA A 352 -49.18 -7.10 -19.78
N ALA A 353 -49.69 -7.21 -20.99
CA ALA A 353 -51.09 -6.90 -21.26
C ALA A 353 -51.97 -7.81 -20.39
N SER A 354 -52.67 -7.24 -19.43
CA SER A 354 -53.70 -7.89 -18.65
C SER A 354 -54.81 -8.34 -19.61
N ALA A 355 -54.88 -9.60 -19.86
CA ALA A 355 -56.02 -10.20 -20.52
C ALA A 355 -57.21 -10.18 -19.54
N SER A 356 -58.21 -9.43 -19.90
CA SER A 356 -59.56 -9.43 -19.29
C SER A 356 -60.41 -10.59 -19.83
#